data_cc97814dd9cb6e21af4b7be9fc31e280
#
_entry.id   cc97814dd9cb6e21af4b7be9fc31e280
#
_cell.length_a   1.000
_cell.length_b   1.000
_cell.length_c   1.000
_cell.angle_alpha   90.00
_cell.angle_beta   90.00
_cell.angle_gamma   90.00
#
_symmetry.space_group_name_H-M   'P 1'
#
loop_
_entity.id
_entity.type
_entity.pdbx_description
1 polymer ?
#
loop_
_entity_poly.entity_id
_entity_poly.type
_entity_poly.pdbx_seq_one_letter_code
_entity_poly.pdbx_strand_id
1 'polypeptide(L)'
;MKNTYKLILFLLLITHASFGQDVKGYIKDAESKEALAGVNVFYKDKGGTRGTVSDINGYYELKVTDGDAVLTFSYLGYETLSVPVKVDPGEFLTHDVSLRTNSNMMDEVVVSVGRYEQKLSDITVSMELLKAKDITRQSPKDLTDVLKNISGVDVTDRQPSVRGGTGWTYGVGSRCLILVDGMSVLTPGSGEINWNMIPMENAAQVEALHGACYVLYGSSAFNGLIHVPTKPPGFHTVTQANVTGGLY
;
A
#
# COMPACT_ATOMS: atom_id res chain seq x y z
N MET A 1 30.56 -36.18 -58.16
CA MET A 1 29.93 -34.84 -57.89
C MET A 1 28.47 -34.90 -57.56
N LYS A 2 27.65 -35.84 -58.02
CA LYS A 2 26.19 -35.92 -57.74
C LYS A 2 25.83 -36.36 -56.31
N ASN A 3 26.74 -36.87 -55.48
CA ASN A 3 26.48 -37.31 -54.10
C ASN A 3 27.00 -36.36 -53.05
N THR A 4 27.91 -35.46 -53.39
CA THR A 4 28.47 -34.48 -52.42
C THR A 4 27.45 -33.39 -52.03
N TYR A 5 26.61 -32.94 -52.93
CA TYR A 5 25.57 -31.95 -52.57
C TYR A 5 24.41 -32.58 -51.81
N LYS A 6 24.14 -33.88 -51.95
CA LYS A 6 23.16 -34.56 -51.10
C LYS A 6 23.65 -34.67 -49.66
N LEU A 7 24.95 -34.88 -49.48
CA LEU A 7 25.57 -34.90 -48.14
C LEU A 7 25.59 -33.52 -47.52
N ILE A 8 25.89 -32.47 -48.29
CA ILE A 8 25.86 -31.07 -47.84
C ILE A 8 24.44 -30.64 -47.54
N LEU A 9 23.43 -31.01 -48.32
CA LEU A 9 22.04 -30.72 -48.06
C LEU A 9 21.52 -31.45 -46.82
N PHE A 10 21.96 -32.68 -46.56
CA PHE A 10 21.63 -33.43 -45.35
C PHE A 10 22.30 -32.85 -44.12
N LEU A 11 23.54 -32.35 -44.23
CA LEU A 11 24.25 -31.68 -43.17
C LEU A 11 23.62 -30.32 -42.81
N LEU A 12 23.04 -29.61 -43.81
CA LEU A 12 22.36 -28.33 -43.62
C LEU A 12 20.99 -28.48 -42.93
N LEU A 13 20.36 -29.67 -43.04
CA LEU A 13 19.07 -29.95 -42.39
C LEU A 13 19.18 -30.27 -40.91
N ILE A 14 20.39 -30.53 -40.38
CA ILE A 14 20.60 -30.93 -38.98
C ILE A 14 20.77 -29.69 -38.05
N THR A 15 20.90 -28.48 -38.59
CA THR A 15 21.39 -27.32 -37.83
C THR A 15 20.36 -26.46 -37.08
N HIS A 16 19.08 -26.85 -36.99
CA HIS A 16 18.09 -26.01 -36.31
C HIS A 16 17.12 -26.73 -35.37
N ALA A 17 17.63 -27.71 -34.61
CA ALA A 17 16.89 -28.10 -33.39
C ALA A 17 17.22 -27.10 -32.26
N SER A 18 16.57 -25.94 -32.29
CA SER A 18 16.58 -25.03 -31.15
C SER A 18 15.70 -25.65 -30.08
N PHE A 19 16.30 -26.39 -29.16
CA PHE A 19 15.59 -26.91 -28.01
C PHE A 19 15.26 -25.69 -27.08
N GLY A 20 13.99 -25.26 -27.12
CA GLY A 20 13.49 -24.29 -26.16
C GLY A 20 13.46 -24.92 -24.78
N GLN A 21 13.90 -24.18 -23.79
CA GLN A 21 13.74 -24.50 -22.37
C GLN A 21 12.58 -23.64 -21.87
N ASP A 22 11.51 -24.27 -21.38
CA ASP A 22 10.34 -23.52 -20.92
C ASP A 22 10.13 -23.78 -19.43
N VAL A 23 9.94 -22.70 -18.67
CA VAL A 23 9.48 -22.76 -17.28
C VAL A 23 8.03 -22.33 -17.24
N LYS A 24 7.19 -23.15 -16.63
CA LYS A 24 5.75 -22.91 -16.52
C LYS A 24 5.27 -23.24 -15.11
N GLY A 25 4.12 -22.69 -14.72
CA GLY A 25 3.53 -22.97 -13.40
C GLY A 25 2.37 -22.07 -13.11
N TYR A 26 1.88 -22.16 -11.89
CA TYR A 26 0.78 -21.35 -11.37
C TYR A 26 1.26 -20.43 -10.27
N ILE A 27 0.75 -19.21 -10.27
CA ILE A 27 1.02 -18.21 -9.25
C ILE A 27 -0.23 -17.99 -8.43
N LYS A 28 -0.12 -18.13 -7.12
CA LYS A 28 -1.23 -17.99 -6.17
C LYS A 28 -0.85 -17.03 -5.04
N ASP A 29 -1.86 -16.48 -4.41
CA ASP A 29 -1.72 -15.80 -3.14
C ASP A 29 -1.36 -16.80 -2.03
N ALA A 30 -0.43 -16.43 -1.16
CA ALA A 30 0.05 -17.35 -0.11
C ALA A 30 -0.99 -17.59 0.99
N GLU A 31 -1.90 -16.65 1.24
CA GLU A 31 -2.93 -16.71 2.29
C GLU A 31 -4.28 -17.21 1.74
N SER A 32 -4.83 -16.51 0.73
CA SER A 32 -6.15 -16.84 0.17
C SER A 32 -6.13 -18.07 -0.74
N LYS A 33 -4.94 -18.46 -1.27
CA LYS A 33 -4.75 -19.52 -2.28
C LYS A 33 -5.41 -19.22 -3.64
N GLU A 34 -5.92 -18.01 -3.82
CA GLU A 34 -6.50 -17.57 -5.08
C GLU A 34 -5.42 -17.39 -6.16
N ALA A 35 -5.80 -17.60 -7.42
CA ALA A 35 -4.91 -17.42 -8.56
C ALA A 35 -4.62 -15.92 -8.77
N LEU A 36 -3.36 -15.57 -9.01
CA LEU A 36 -2.94 -14.20 -9.25
C LEU A 36 -2.74 -13.95 -10.75
N ALA A 37 -3.66 -13.18 -11.34
CA ALA A 37 -3.58 -12.71 -12.71
C ALA A 37 -2.74 -11.43 -12.83
N GLY A 38 -1.97 -11.30 -13.91
CA GLY A 38 -1.22 -10.06 -14.17
C GLY A 38 0.13 -9.96 -13.43
N VAL A 39 0.64 -11.05 -12.87
CA VAL A 39 1.97 -11.08 -12.25
C VAL A 39 3.05 -11.02 -13.34
N ASN A 40 3.98 -10.09 -13.21
CA ASN A 40 5.16 -10.01 -14.08
C ASN A 40 6.18 -11.07 -13.68
N VAL A 41 6.53 -11.95 -14.60
CA VAL A 41 7.55 -12.98 -14.44
C VAL A 41 8.67 -12.70 -15.42
N PHE A 42 9.86 -12.43 -14.93
CA PHE A 42 10.98 -12.08 -15.78
C PHE A 42 12.32 -12.61 -15.25
N TYR A 43 13.30 -12.72 -16.12
CA TYR A 43 14.69 -12.98 -15.79
C TYR A 43 15.62 -12.09 -16.61
N LYS A 44 16.85 -11.93 -16.14
CA LYS A 44 17.89 -11.20 -16.86
C LYS A 44 18.90 -12.21 -17.41
N ASP A 45 19.13 -12.11 -18.73
CA ASP A 45 20.20 -12.81 -19.39
C ASP A 45 21.26 -11.82 -19.91
N LYS A 46 22.29 -12.33 -20.60
CA LYS A 46 23.34 -11.50 -21.22
C LYS A 46 22.80 -10.59 -22.33
N GLY A 47 21.63 -10.90 -22.88
CA GLY A 47 20.97 -10.16 -23.96
C GLY A 47 19.91 -9.16 -23.47
N GLY A 48 19.61 -9.11 -22.17
CA GLY A 48 18.64 -8.19 -21.60
C GLY A 48 17.63 -8.84 -20.64
N THR A 49 16.49 -8.19 -20.44
CA THR A 49 15.39 -8.73 -19.61
C THR A 49 14.36 -9.40 -20.51
N ARG A 50 14.01 -10.63 -20.20
CA ARG A 50 12.93 -11.39 -20.85
C ARG A 50 11.85 -11.71 -19.82
N GLY A 51 10.59 -11.65 -20.22
CA GLY A 51 9.49 -11.88 -19.28
C GLY A 51 8.18 -12.22 -19.95
N THR A 52 7.25 -12.63 -19.12
CA THR A 52 5.86 -12.92 -19.43
C THR A 52 4.96 -12.41 -18.31
N VAL A 53 3.64 -12.51 -18.50
CA VAL A 53 2.65 -12.10 -17.49
C VAL A 53 1.71 -13.28 -17.26
N SER A 54 1.31 -13.52 -16.00
CA SER A 54 0.37 -14.60 -15.69
C SER A 54 -1.04 -14.30 -16.23
N ASP A 55 -1.73 -15.34 -16.67
CA ASP A 55 -3.11 -15.26 -17.15
C ASP A 55 -4.14 -15.18 -16.01
N ILE A 56 -5.44 -15.17 -16.35
CA ILE A 56 -6.55 -15.09 -15.40
C ILE A 56 -6.60 -16.24 -14.39
N ASN A 57 -6.00 -17.39 -14.73
CA ASN A 57 -5.90 -18.56 -13.86
C ASN A 57 -4.59 -18.57 -13.07
N GLY A 58 -3.78 -17.51 -13.16
CA GLY A 58 -2.45 -17.44 -12.57
C GLY A 58 -1.39 -18.27 -13.30
N TYR A 59 -1.69 -18.82 -14.50
CA TYR A 59 -0.74 -19.61 -15.26
C TYR A 59 0.28 -18.71 -15.97
N TYR A 60 1.55 -19.11 -15.93
CA TYR A 60 2.62 -18.46 -16.68
C TYR A 60 3.46 -19.48 -17.43
N GLU A 61 4.04 -19.04 -18.54
CA GLU A 61 5.00 -19.78 -19.33
C GLU A 61 6.07 -18.83 -19.85
N LEU A 62 7.34 -19.14 -19.60
CA LEU A 62 8.48 -18.32 -19.95
C LEU A 62 9.59 -19.15 -20.55
N LYS A 63 10.03 -18.75 -21.77
CA LYS A 63 11.17 -19.35 -22.43
C LYS A 63 12.48 -18.86 -21.82
N VAL A 64 13.27 -19.78 -21.33
CA VAL A 64 14.58 -19.51 -20.74
C VAL A 64 15.66 -19.95 -21.74
N THR A 65 16.64 -19.09 -22.00
CA THR A 65 17.72 -19.36 -22.97
C THR A 65 19.00 -19.83 -22.29
N ASP A 66 19.19 -19.48 -21.01
CA ASP A 66 20.33 -19.91 -20.21
C ASP A 66 19.89 -21.00 -19.23
N GLY A 67 20.63 -22.09 -19.11
CA GLY A 67 20.29 -23.23 -18.24
C GLY A 67 20.14 -22.86 -16.76
N ASP A 68 20.89 -21.86 -16.29
CA ASP A 68 20.79 -21.30 -14.93
C ASP A 68 20.20 -19.90 -15.03
N ALA A 69 18.99 -19.71 -14.53
CA ALA A 69 18.30 -18.41 -14.53
C ALA A 69 17.71 -18.07 -13.15
N VAL A 70 17.65 -16.80 -12.82
CA VAL A 70 16.92 -16.33 -11.64
C VAL A 70 15.60 -15.71 -12.12
N LEU A 71 14.50 -16.42 -11.91
CA LEU A 71 13.18 -15.91 -12.19
C LEU A 71 12.74 -14.95 -11.11
N THR A 72 12.29 -13.78 -11.51
CA THR A 72 11.76 -12.76 -10.61
C THR A 72 10.27 -12.60 -10.86
N PHE A 73 9.50 -12.73 -9.80
CA PHE A 73 8.04 -12.57 -9.78
C PHE A 73 7.73 -11.26 -9.09
N SER A 74 7.03 -10.35 -9.79
CA SER A 74 6.68 -9.03 -9.28
C SER A 74 5.22 -8.71 -9.54
N TYR A 75 4.49 -8.35 -8.49
CA TYR A 75 3.09 -7.97 -8.55
C TYR A 75 2.80 -6.83 -7.58
N LEU A 76 1.92 -5.92 -7.97
CA LEU A 76 1.58 -4.77 -7.14
C LEU A 76 0.93 -5.22 -5.84
N GLY A 77 1.45 -4.76 -4.69
CA GLY A 77 0.96 -5.16 -3.36
C GLY A 77 1.55 -6.45 -2.82
N TYR A 78 2.50 -7.10 -3.53
CA TYR A 78 3.14 -8.34 -3.11
C TYR A 78 4.66 -8.19 -2.99
N GLU A 79 5.26 -9.02 -2.16
CA GLU A 79 6.72 -9.11 -2.06
C GLU A 79 7.31 -9.66 -3.36
N THR A 80 8.32 -9.00 -3.88
CA THR A 80 9.04 -9.51 -5.05
C THR A 80 9.81 -10.77 -4.68
N LEU A 81 9.51 -11.88 -5.35
CA LEU A 81 10.15 -13.17 -5.13
C LEU A 81 11.13 -13.47 -6.26
N SER A 82 12.36 -13.80 -5.90
CA SER A 82 13.38 -14.26 -6.86
C SER A 82 13.78 -15.70 -6.56
N VAL A 83 13.63 -16.56 -7.56
CA VAL A 83 13.89 -18.01 -7.44
C VAL A 83 14.95 -18.43 -8.47
N PRO A 84 16.07 -19.00 -8.04
CA PRO A 84 16.98 -19.61 -8.97
C PRO A 84 16.38 -20.90 -9.54
N VAL A 85 16.37 -21.02 -10.85
CA VAL A 85 15.90 -22.21 -11.57
C VAL A 85 17.00 -22.73 -12.46
N LYS A 86 17.10 -24.05 -12.55
CA LYS A 86 17.97 -24.73 -13.48
C LYS A 86 17.13 -25.56 -14.41
N VAL A 87 17.26 -25.31 -15.70
CA VAL A 87 16.51 -26.02 -16.75
C VAL A 87 17.51 -26.62 -17.74
N ASP A 88 17.47 -27.93 -17.86
CA ASP A 88 18.33 -28.61 -18.83
C ASP A 88 17.79 -28.45 -20.27
N PRO A 89 18.64 -28.47 -21.30
CA PRO A 89 18.23 -28.26 -22.67
C PRO A 89 17.15 -29.27 -23.13
N GLY A 90 15.98 -28.74 -23.54
CA GLY A 90 14.87 -29.56 -24.01
C GLY A 90 13.93 -30.07 -22.92
N GLU A 91 14.11 -29.63 -21.67
CA GLU A 91 13.21 -29.95 -20.56
C GLU A 91 12.21 -28.82 -20.27
N PHE A 92 11.06 -29.22 -19.73
CA PHE A 92 10.04 -28.33 -19.18
C PHE A 92 10.10 -28.38 -17.66
N LEU A 93 10.39 -27.25 -17.03
CA LEU A 93 10.34 -27.13 -15.58
C LEU A 93 8.96 -26.60 -15.14
N THR A 94 8.25 -27.36 -14.32
CA THR A 94 7.04 -26.84 -13.68
C THR A 94 7.40 -26.27 -12.31
N HIS A 95 7.13 -24.98 -12.10
CA HIS A 95 7.43 -24.30 -10.83
C HIS A 95 6.23 -23.45 -10.38
N ASP A 96 5.50 -23.94 -9.39
CA ASP A 96 4.38 -23.22 -8.81
C ASP A 96 4.89 -22.26 -7.71
N VAL A 97 4.32 -21.06 -7.68
CA VAL A 97 4.76 -19.96 -6.82
C VAL A 97 3.60 -19.46 -5.96
N SER A 98 3.89 -19.20 -4.70
CA SER A 98 2.96 -18.50 -3.80
C SER A 98 3.60 -17.16 -3.40
N LEU A 99 2.96 -16.05 -3.80
CA LEU A 99 3.39 -14.72 -3.43
C LEU A 99 2.75 -14.31 -2.11
N ARG A 100 3.54 -13.68 -1.26
CA ARG A 100 3.07 -13.08 -0.01
C ARG A 100 2.72 -11.63 -0.25
N THR A 101 1.62 -11.19 0.33
CA THR A 101 1.25 -9.78 0.37
C THR A 101 2.39 -8.98 1.03
N ASN A 102 2.83 -7.92 0.39
CA ASN A 102 3.85 -7.05 0.96
C ASN A 102 3.21 -6.17 2.04
N SER A 103 3.19 -6.66 3.27
CA SER A 103 2.72 -5.89 4.43
C SER A 103 3.56 -4.62 4.67
N ASN A 104 4.80 -4.60 4.18
CA ASN A 104 5.66 -3.42 4.29
C ASN A 104 5.28 -2.30 3.30
N MET A 105 4.61 -2.61 2.17
CA MET A 105 4.05 -1.56 1.31
C MET A 105 2.81 -0.88 1.94
N MET A 106 2.11 -1.55 2.87
CA MET A 106 1.09 -0.90 3.70
C MET A 106 1.69 -0.01 4.80
N ASP A 107 3.00 -0.12 5.05
CA ASP A 107 3.70 0.66 6.06
C ASP A 107 4.41 1.91 5.51
N GLU A 108 4.40 2.13 4.19
CA GLU A 108 4.76 3.43 3.66
C GLU A 108 3.66 4.42 4.05
N VAL A 109 3.94 5.17 5.09
CA VAL A 109 2.99 6.13 5.65
C VAL A 109 2.84 7.26 4.67
N VAL A 110 1.75 7.21 3.93
CA VAL A 110 1.31 8.30 3.06
C VAL A 110 0.39 9.19 3.87
N VAL A 111 0.67 10.47 3.87
CA VAL A 111 -0.12 11.49 4.56
C VAL A 111 -0.70 12.46 3.55
N SER A 112 -1.92 12.87 3.77
CA SER A 112 -2.69 13.69 2.83
C SER A 112 -2.84 15.15 3.27
N VAL A 113 -2.16 15.52 4.34
CA VAL A 113 -2.21 16.85 4.93
C VAL A 113 -1.79 17.99 3.99
N GLY A 114 -0.98 17.71 2.96
CA GLY A 114 -0.59 18.71 1.96
C GLY A 114 -1.63 18.96 0.87
N ARG A 115 -2.86 18.45 0.98
CA ARG A 115 -3.89 18.34 -0.08
C ARG A 115 -3.54 17.38 -1.21
N TYR A 116 -2.44 16.66 -1.11
CA TYR A 116 -2.04 15.56 -1.97
C TYR A 116 -1.24 14.56 -1.13
N GLU A 117 -1.25 13.34 -1.56
CA GLU A 117 -0.54 12.26 -0.88
C GLU A 117 0.97 12.47 -0.97
N GLN A 118 1.63 12.45 0.19
CA GLN A 118 3.08 12.58 0.33
C GLN A 118 3.61 11.52 1.27
N LYS A 119 4.86 11.13 1.06
CA LYS A 119 5.56 10.30 2.03
C LYS A 119 5.84 11.10 3.30
N LEU A 120 5.66 10.48 4.46
CA LEU A 120 5.96 11.13 5.74
C LEU A 120 7.40 11.65 5.81
N SER A 121 8.35 10.96 5.16
CA SER A 121 9.75 11.37 5.06
C SER A 121 9.97 12.71 4.35
N ASP A 122 9.06 13.11 3.47
CA ASP A 122 9.21 14.28 2.61
C ASP A 122 8.57 15.53 3.23
N ILE A 123 7.92 15.36 4.38
CA ILE A 123 7.23 16.45 5.08
C ILE A 123 8.22 17.19 5.98
N THR A 124 8.33 18.48 5.75
CA THR A 124 9.20 19.39 6.53
C THR A 124 8.55 19.96 7.78
N VAL A 125 7.23 19.73 7.95
CA VAL A 125 6.45 20.22 9.09
C VAL A 125 6.43 19.17 10.19
N SER A 126 6.48 19.60 11.46
CA SER A 126 6.33 18.69 12.61
C SER A 126 4.94 18.08 12.60
N MET A 127 4.89 16.78 12.41
CA MET A 127 3.65 16.01 12.34
C MET A 127 3.76 14.74 13.17
N GLU A 128 2.66 14.33 13.76
CA GLU A 128 2.51 13.04 14.41
C GLU A 128 1.37 12.26 13.78
N LEU A 129 1.56 10.95 13.70
CA LEU A 129 0.65 10.06 13.02
C LEU A 129 0.29 8.88 13.92
N LEU A 130 -1.00 8.60 14.04
CA LEU A 130 -1.54 7.39 14.65
C LEU A 130 -2.17 6.51 13.58
N LYS A 131 -1.64 5.30 13.41
CA LYS A 131 -2.17 4.31 12.47
C LYS A 131 -3.45 3.67 12.99
N ALA A 132 -4.30 3.17 12.09
CA ALA A 132 -5.54 2.46 12.44
C ALA A 132 -5.33 1.34 13.47
N LYS A 133 -4.22 0.62 13.39
CA LYS A 133 -3.87 -0.46 14.33
C LYS A 133 -3.71 0.05 15.78
N ASP A 134 -3.10 1.22 15.94
CA ASP A 134 -2.88 1.82 17.25
C ASP A 134 -4.17 2.42 17.81
N ILE A 135 -5.01 2.98 16.95
CA ILE A 135 -6.36 3.45 17.29
C ILE A 135 -7.22 2.27 17.78
N THR A 136 -7.26 1.17 17.02
CA THR A 136 -8.07 -0.02 17.35
C THR A 136 -7.63 -0.65 18.69
N ARG A 137 -6.31 -0.66 18.98
CA ARG A 137 -5.78 -1.20 20.25
C ARG A 137 -6.26 -0.46 21.47
N GLN A 138 -6.53 0.82 21.35
CA GLN A 138 -6.94 1.67 22.44
C GLN A 138 -8.45 1.60 22.71
N SER A 139 -9.24 1.04 21.77
CA SER A 139 -10.71 1.01 21.82
C SER A 139 -11.31 2.36 22.25
N PRO A 140 -10.94 3.48 21.56
CA PRO A 140 -11.36 4.80 21.97
C PRO A 140 -12.87 4.97 21.78
N LYS A 141 -13.49 5.77 22.66
CA LYS A 141 -14.92 6.10 22.54
C LYS A 141 -15.16 7.13 21.43
N ASP A 142 -14.27 8.08 21.31
CA ASP A 142 -14.30 9.11 20.28
C ASP A 142 -12.87 9.60 19.95
N LEU A 143 -12.75 10.53 19.01
CA LEU A 143 -11.46 11.08 18.61
C LEU A 143 -10.73 11.78 19.78
N THR A 144 -11.44 12.31 20.78
CA THR A 144 -10.80 13.00 21.90
C THR A 144 -9.90 12.07 22.70
N ASP A 145 -10.29 10.80 22.84
CA ASP A 145 -9.47 9.81 23.54
C ASP A 145 -8.20 9.47 22.74
N VAL A 146 -8.30 9.47 21.43
CA VAL A 146 -7.14 9.25 20.53
C VAL A 146 -6.19 10.43 20.61
N LEU A 147 -6.71 11.66 20.58
CA LEU A 147 -5.91 12.88 20.59
C LEU A 147 -5.08 13.06 21.86
N LYS A 148 -5.58 12.61 23.02
CA LYS A 148 -4.84 12.64 24.29
C LYS A 148 -3.52 11.85 24.25
N ASN A 149 -3.41 10.90 23.31
CA ASN A 149 -2.21 10.07 23.14
C ASN A 149 -1.23 10.63 22.10
N ILE A 150 -1.58 11.75 21.49
CA ILE A 150 -0.71 12.43 20.53
C ILE A 150 0.17 13.43 21.29
N SER A 151 1.48 13.33 21.13
CA SER A 151 2.43 14.23 21.79
C SER A 151 2.18 15.69 21.40
N GLY A 152 2.08 16.56 22.40
CA GLY A 152 1.85 17.98 22.18
C GLY A 152 0.42 18.35 21.77
N VAL A 153 -0.52 17.42 21.84
CA VAL A 153 -1.96 17.69 21.71
C VAL A 153 -2.62 17.49 23.09
N ASP A 154 -3.30 18.51 23.56
CA ASP A 154 -4.12 18.45 24.77
C ASP A 154 -5.58 18.69 24.41
N VAL A 155 -6.49 18.04 25.12
CA VAL A 155 -7.93 18.20 24.90
C VAL A 155 -8.59 18.61 26.21
N THR A 156 -8.96 19.87 26.30
CA THR A 156 -9.65 20.46 27.47
C THR A 156 -11.06 20.85 27.01
N ASP A 157 -12.08 20.45 27.79
CA ASP A 157 -13.50 20.75 27.50
C ASP A 157 -13.90 20.40 26.05
N ARG A 158 -13.39 19.26 25.54
CA ARG A 158 -13.59 18.80 24.15
C ARG A 158 -13.04 19.77 23.09
N GLN A 159 -12.10 20.62 23.45
CA GLN A 159 -11.38 21.49 22.52
C GLN A 159 -9.91 21.07 22.43
N PRO A 160 -9.42 20.69 21.27
CA PRO A 160 -8.02 20.35 21.09
C PRO A 160 -7.15 21.60 21.11
N SER A 161 -6.05 21.49 21.78
CA SER A 161 -4.98 22.49 21.85
C SER A 161 -3.69 21.84 21.39
N VAL A 162 -2.96 22.48 20.50
CA VAL A 162 -1.68 21.99 20.00
C VAL A 162 -0.57 22.85 20.56
N ARG A 163 0.43 22.19 21.20
CA ARG A 163 1.61 22.83 21.81
C ARG A 163 1.27 23.96 22.78
N GLY A 164 0.22 23.79 23.60
CA GLY A 164 -0.20 24.78 24.59
C GLY A 164 -0.85 26.05 24.01
N GLY A 165 -1.19 26.03 22.71
CA GLY A 165 -1.96 27.12 22.10
C GLY A 165 -3.41 27.13 22.60
N THR A 166 -4.10 28.26 22.50
CA THR A 166 -5.52 28.37 22.86
C THR A 166 -6.37 27.54 21.92
N GLY A 167 -7.05 26.50 22.41
CA GLY A 167 -7.86 25.58 21.59
C GLY A 167 -9.10 26.26 21.03
N TRP A 168 -9.78 27.06 21.82
CA TRP A 168 -11.00 27.77 21.45
C TRP A 168 -11.00 29.20 21.97
N THR A 169 -11.60 30.11 21.23
CA THR A 169 -11.72 31.51 21.63
C THR A 169 -13.12 32.00 21.31
N TYR A 170 -13.77 32.70 22.25
CA TYR A 170 -15.08 33.30 22.06
C TYR A 170 -15.07 34.22 20.82
N GLY A 171 -16.06 34.03 19.94
CA GLY A 171 -16.22 34.81 18.69
C GLY A 171 -15.32 34.37 17.54
N VAL A 172 -14.32 33.49 17.77
CA VAL A 172 -13.42 32.97 16.74
C VAL A 172 -13.61 31.46 16.53
N GLY A 173 -14.08 30.75 17.56
CA GLY A 173 -14.24 29.30 17.56
C GLY A 173 -12.94 28.53 17.79
N SER A 174 -12.89 27.29 17.33
CA SER A 174 -11.70 26.45 17.44
C SER A 174 -10.56 26.98 16.57
N ARG A 175 -9.36 27.01 17.12
CA ARG A 175 -8.12 27.36 16.42
C ARG A 175 -7.34 26.14 15.93
N CYS A 176 -7.81 24.96 16.28
CA CYS A 176 -7.35 23.70 15.73
C CYS A 176 -8.40 23.20 14.74
N LEU A 177 -8.04 23.10 13.48
CA LEU A 177 -8.92 22.62 12.44
C LEU A 177 -8.95 21.11 12.45
N ILE A 178 -10.15 20.52 12.44
CA ILE A 178 -10.33 19.08 12.23
C ILE A 178 -10.96 18.85 10.88
N LEU A 179 -10.33 17.95 10.11
CA LEU A 179 -10.80 17.52 8.80
C LEU A 179 -11.10 16.02 8.80
N VAL A 180 -12.17 15.63 8.14
CA VAL A 180 -12.45 14.25 7.73
C VAL A 180 -12.47 14.23 6.21
N ASP A 181 -11.58 13.43 5.60
CA ASP A 181 -11.40 13.38 4.14
C ASP A 181 -11.27 14.76 3.48
N GLY A 182 -10.55 15.66 4.17
CA GLY A 182 -10.34 17.04 3.70
C GLY A 182 -11.50 18.01 3.95
N MET A 183 -12.62 17.55 4.51
CA MET A 183 -13.78 18.37 4.85
C MET A 183 -13.75 18.80 6.32
N SER A 184 -13.99 20.08 6.59
CA SER A 184 -14.04 20.61 7.95
C SER A 184 -15.27 20.11 8.71
N VAL A 185 -15.05 19.64 9.94
CA VAL A 185 -16.13 19.23 10.86
C VAL A 185 -16.49 20.33 11.87
N LEU A 186 -16.03 21.57 11.63
CA LEU A 186 -16.40 22.71 12.44
C LEU A 186 -17.84 23.16 12.13
N THR A 187 -18.61 23.46 13.16
CA THR A 187 -19.96 23.99 13.04
C THR A 187 -19.93 25.41 12.47
N PRO A 188 -20.65 25.67 11.37
CA PRO A 188 -20.75 27.02 10.83
C PRO A 188 -21.30 28.01 11.87
N GLY A 189 -20.63 29.15 12.03
CA GLY A 189 -21.04 30.22 12.94
C GLY A 189 -20.41 30.14 14.33
N SER A 190 -20.47 29.02 15.04
CA SER A 190 -19.82 28.88 16.37
C SER A 190 -18.36 28.45 16.29
N GLY A 191 -17.97 27.80 15.21
CA GLY A 191 -16.63 27.22 15.07
C GLY A 191 -16.34 26.08 16.06
N GLU A 192 -17.39 25.49 16.63
CA GLU A 192 -17.27 24.32 17.50
C GLU A 192 -17.06 23.04 16.70
N ILE A 193 -16.37 22.07 17.31
CA ILE A 193 -16.11 20.78 16.67
C ILE A 193 -17.33 19.87 16.80
N ASN A 194 -17.83 19.37 15.68
CA ASN A 194 -18.89 18.35 15.68
C ASN A 194 -18.28 16.94 15.74
N TRP A 195 -18.03 16.47 16.96
CA TRP A 195 -17.41 15.19 17.23
C TRP A 195 -18.19 13.98 16.68
N ASN A 196 -19.50 14.10 16.55
CA ASN A 196 -20.36 13.03 16.05
C ASN A 196 -20.22 12.79 14.54
N MET A 197 -19.59 13.70 13.81
CA MET A 197 -19.32 13.54 12.38
C MET A 197 -18.02 12.79 12.08
N ILE A 198 -17.29 12.35 13.10
CA ILE A 198 -15.97 11.72 12.92
C ILE A 198 -16.12 10.20 13.02
N PRO A 199 -16.04 9.46 11.89
CA PRO A 199 -16.27 8.01 11.85
C PRO A 199 -15.01 7.25 12.29
N MET A 200 -14.78 7.09 13.59
CA MET A 200 -13.57 6.46 14.13
C MET A 200 -13.38 5.01 13.68
N GLU A 201 -14.48 4.27 13.49
CA GLU A 201 -14.44 2.87 13.02
C GLU A 201 -13.91 2.74 11.60
N ASN A 202 -14.13 3.79 10.79
CA ASN A 202 -13.66 3.84 9.41
C ASN A 202 -12.38 4.67 9.23
N ALA A 203 -11.79 5.20 10.30
CA ALA A 203 -10.55 5.94 10.21
C ALA A 203 -9.40 5.04 9.73
N ALA A 204 -8.68 5.49 8.71
CA ALA A 204 -7.46 4.84 8.25
C ALA A 204 -6.28 5.20 9.14
N GLN A 205 -6.22 6.45 9.54
CA GLN A 205 -5.19 7.01 10.42
C GLN A 205 -5.66 8.34 11.00
N VAL A 206 -4.92 8.89 11.96
CA VAL A 206 -5.09 10.26 12.46
C VAL A 206 -3.77 10.99 12.29
N GLU A 207 -3.80 12.09 11.55
CA GLU A 207 -2.65 12.93 11.24
C GLU A 207 -2.77 14.23 12.03
N ALA A 208 -1.82 14.54 12.89
CA ALA A 208 -1.79 15.79 13.67
C ALA A 208 -0.60 16.65 13.23
N LEU A 209 -0.89 17.79 12.60
CA LEU A 209 0.12 18.78 12.27
C LEU A 209 0.24 19.80 13.38
N HIS A 210 1.46 20.00 13.78
CA HIS A 210 1.82 20.97 14.81
C HIS A 210 2.27 22.28 14.18
N GLY A 211 1.56 23.35 14.47
CA GLY A 211 1.90 24.70 14.02
C GLY A 211 0.87 25.31 13.10
N ALA A 212 1.21 26.47 12.57
CA ALA A 212 0.32 27.29 11.77
C ALA A 212 0.13 26.73 10.36
N CYS A 213 -1.00 26.11 10.11
CA CYS A 213 -1.39 25.60 8.79
C CYS A 213 -2.37 26.53 8.04
N TYR A 214 -2.56 27.74 8.54
CA TYR A 214 -3.55 28.70 8.04
C TYR A 214 -3.35 29.09 6.56
N VAL A 215 -2.12 29.01 6.06
CA VAL A 215 -1.81 29.33 4.65
C VAL A 215 -2.54 28.40 3.70
N LEU A 216 -2.66 27.12 4.07
CA LEU A 216 -3.31 26.09 3.24
C LEU A 216 -4.79 25.89 3.57
N TYR A 217 -5.16 26.10 4.85
CA TYR A 217 -6.44 25.67 5.39
C TYR A 217 -7.28 26.81 6.02
N GLY A 218 -6.79 28.04 6.00
CA GLY A 218 -7.50 29.21 6.52
C GLY A 218 -7.34 29.40 8.03
N SER A 219 -8.03 30.43 8.57
CA SER A 219 -7.83 30.94 9.93
C SER A 219 -8.11 29.92 11.05
N SER A 220 -8.96 28.91 10.80
CA SER A 220 -9.25 27.87 11.80
C SER A 220 -8.07 26.92 12.05
N ALA A 221 -7.07 26.89 11.19
CA ALA A 221 -5.86 26.08 11.33
C ALA A 221 -4.68 26.87 11.91
N PHE A 222 -4.94 27.81 12.83
CA PHE A 222 -3.93 28.71 13.37
C PHE A 222 -2.96 28.00 14.34
N ASN A 223 -3.48 27.14 15.21
CA ASN A 223 -2.67 26.40 16.18
C ASN A 223 -2.24 25.02 15.69
N GLY A 224 -2.96 24.44 14.74
CA GLY A 224 -2.68 23.14 14.19
C GLY A 224 -3.83 22.58 13.36
N LEU A 225 -3.59 21.43 12.80
CA LEU A 225 -4.53 20.71 11.97
C LEU A 225 -4.56 19.24 12.39
N ILE A 226 -5.75 18.68 12.54
CA ILE A 226 -5.97 17.26 12.75
C ILE A 226 -6.75 16.75 11.54
N HIS A 227 -6.19 15.79 10.83
CA HIS A 227 -6.83 15.17 9.68
C HIS A 227 -7.10 13.70 9.94
N VAL A 228 -8.30 13.26 9.61
CA VAL A 228 -8.76 11.88 9.76
C VAL A 228 -9.21 11.38 8.40
N PRO A 229 -8.29 10.83 7.59
CA PRO A 229 -8.68 10.15 6.36
C PRO A 229 -9.40 8.85 6.67
N THR A 230 -10.45 8.55 5.93
CA THR A 230 -11.17 7.28 6.02
C THR A 230 -10.51 6.20 5.16
N LYS A 231 -10.80 4.94 5.49
CA LYS A 231 -10.31 3.80 4.70
C LYS A 231 -10.86 3.88 3.28
N PRO A 232 -10.01 3.69 2.25
CA PRO A 232 -10.49 3.66 0.88
C PRO A 232 -11.44 2.48 0.68
N PRO A 233 -12.43 2.61 -0.23
CA PRO A 233 -13.32 1.50 -0.55
C PRO A 233 -12.53 0.33 -1.12
N GLY A 234 -12.77 -0.87 -0.58
CA GLY A 234 -12.18 -2.11 -1.09
C GLY A 234 -12.90 -2.61 -2.34
N PHE A 235 -12.24 -3.48 -3.11
CA PHE A 235 -12.84 -4.15 -4.28
C PHE A 235 -13.89 -5.21 -3.90
N HIS A 236 -13.91 -5.65 -2.64
CA HIS A 236 -14.83 -6.65 -2.13
C HIS A 236 -15.69 -6.06 -1.01
N THR A 237 -16.94 -6.54 -0.93
CA THR A 237 -17.82 -6.18 0.18
C THR A 237 -17.32 -6.83 1.47
N VAL A 238 -16.98 -6.01 2.45
CA VAL A 238 -16.54 -6.48 3.78
C VAL A 238 -17.57 -6.04 4.81
N THR A 239 -17.99 -6.98 5.65
CA THR A 239 -18.81 -6.67 6.84
C THR A 239 -17.94 -6.89 8.07
N GLN A 240 -17.76 -5.84 8.88
CA GLN A 240 -17.00 -5.90 10.11
C GLN A 240 -17.93 -5.64 11.29
N ALA A 241 -17.86 -6.51 12.30
CA ALA A 241 -18.56 -6.33 13.58
C ALA A 241 -17.55 -6.37 14.72
N ASN A 242 -17.51 -5.32 15.54
CA ASN A 242 -16.66 -5.24 16.72
C ASN A 242 -17.53 -5.30 17.97
N VAL A 243 -17.20 -6.23 18.88
CA VAL A 243 -17.83 -6.33 20.19
C VAL A 243 -16.76 -6.11 21.24
N THR A 244 -16.90 -5.06 22.05
CA THR A 244 -15.95 -4.73 23.12
C THR A 244 -16.63 -4.93 24.46
N GLY A 245 -16.03 -5.76 25.32
CA GLY A 245 -16.46 -5.97 26.71
C GLY A 245 -15.34 -5.59 27.67
N GLY A 246 -15.68 -4.97 28.79
CA GLY A 246 -14.74 -4.60 29.85
C GLY A 246 -15.35 -4.86 31.23
N LEU A 247 -14.49 -5.17 32.21
CA LEU A 247 -14.83 -5.17 33.61
C LEU A 247 -14.45 -3.78 34.15
N TYR A 248 -15.41 -3.09 34.77
CA TYR A 248 -15.22 -1.82 35.46
C TYR A 248 -14.99 -2.07 36.95
#